data_26e67373e4056b3b31eed8713fe0feb9
#
_entry.id   26e67373e4056b3b31eed8713fe0feb9
#
_cell.length_a   1.000
_cell.length_b   1.000
_cell.length_c   1.000
_cell.angle_alpha   90.00
_cell.angle_beta   90.00
_cell.angle_gamma   90.00
#
_symmetry.space_group_name_H-M   'P 1'
#
loop_
_entity.id
_entity.type
_entity.pdbx_description
1 polymer ?
#
loop_
_entity_poly.entity_id
_entity_poly.type
_entity_poly.pdbx_seq_one_letter_code
_entity_poly.pdbx_strand_id
1 'polypeptide(L)'
;MAWTDRHCRHLHRLYSPSAVLFSEMITTGALIHGKQTHQLDFDASQHPVAVQLGGNDPQDLATCARLAEQWGYDEINLNVGCPSDRVQRGTFGAALMQNPQLVADCVSAMGDAVAIPVTVKCRTGIQFKGDGGRYQNSEFLLEFVEAVHTAGCQRLYLHARNAILGG
;
A
#
# COMPACT_ATOMS: atom_id res chain seq x y z
N MET A 1 -3.45 -0.17 -12.20
CA MET A 1 -4.78 0.43 -12.02
C MET A 1 -5.62 0.00 -13.21
N ALA A 2 -6.90 -0.18 -13.01
CA ALA A 2 -7.88 -0.72 -13.97
C ALA A 2 -7.69 -2.21 -14.37
N TRP A 3 -7.16 -3.04 -13.48
CA TRP A 3 -6.96 -4.47 -13.73
C TRP A 3 -7.59 -5.38 -12.67
N THR A 4 -7.58 -5.00 -11.39
CA THR A 4 -8.11 -5.81 -10.28
C THR A 4 -9.36 -5.18 -9.67
N ASP A 5 -10.29 -4.80 -10.52
CA ASP A 5 -11.62 -4.35 -10.09
C ASP A 5 -12.42 -5.50 -9.45
N ARG A 6 -13.63 -5.20 -8.98
CA ARG A 6 -14.48 -6.21 -8.34
C ARG A 6 -14.80 -7.41 -9.25
N HIS A 7 -14.89 -7.21 -10.56
CA HIS A 7 -15.20 -8.29 -11.51
C HIS A 7 -14.00 -9.20 -11.72
N CYS A 8 -12.80 -8.63 -11.86
CA CYS A 8 -11.56 -9.38 -11.94
C CYS A 8 -11.30 -10.17 -10.64
N ARG A 9 -11.52 -9.56 -9.46
CA ARG A 9 -11.38 -10.26 -8.18
C ARG A 9 -12.38 -11.42 -8.05
N HIS A 10 -13.61 -11.24 -8.51
CA HIS A 10 -14.59 -12.32 -8.53
C HIS A 10 -14.10 -13.50 -9.38
N LEU A 11 -13.59 -13.24 -10.59
CA LEU A 11 -13.00 -14.27 -11.43
C LEU A 11 -11.83 -14.99 -10.73
N HIS A 12 -10.93 -14.26 -10.09
CA HIS A 12 -9.82 -14.84 -9.34
C HIS A 12 -10.30 -15.73 -8.20
N ARG A 13 -11.38 -15.36 -7.52
CA ARG A 13 -11.97 -16.17 -6.44
C ARG A 13 -12.50 -17.50 -6.94
N LEU A 14 -13.04 -17.57 -8.15
CA LEU A 14 -13.46 -18.84 -8.76
C LEU A 14 -12.31 -19.81 -8.96
N TYR A 15 -11.09 -19.29 -9.27
CA TYR A 15 -9.89 -20.12 -9.42
C TYR A 15 -9.18 -20.43 -8.11
N SER A 16 -9.29 -19.57 -7.12
CA SER A 16 -8.58 -19.72 -5.85
C SER A 16 -9.46 -19.34 -4.66
N PRO A 17 -10.09 -20.32 -4.01
CA PRO A 17 -11.00 -20.08 -2.88
C PRO A 17 -10.34 -19.43 -1.66
N SER A 18 -9.01 -19.60 -1.48
CA SER A 18 -8.29 -19.19 -0.27
C SER A 18 -7.29 -18.04 -0.47
N ALA A 19 -7.05 -17.60 -1.69
CA ALA A 19 -6.11 -16.50 -1.93
C ALA A 19 -6.64 -15.18 -1.35
N VAL A 20 -5.75 -14.39 -0.73
CA VAL A 20 -6.06 -13.00 -0.38
C VAL A 20 -6.09 -12.18 -1.68
N LEU A 21 -7.24 -11.60 -1.99
CA LEU A 21 -7.43 -10.76 -3.16
C LEU A 21 -7.14 -9.30 -2.80
N PHE A 22 -6.51 -8.56 -3.71
CA PHE A 22 -6.20 -7.15 -3.49
C PHE A 22 -7.08 -6.25 -4.38
N SER A 23 -7.53 -5.14 -3.79
CA SER A 23 -8.10 -4.05 -4.59
C SER A 23 -7.02 -3.42 -5.47
N GLU A 24 -7.43 -2.58 -6.40
CA GLU A 24 -6.53 -1.62 -7.01
C GLU A 24 -6.04 -0.61 -5.96
N MET A 25 -4.94 0.09 -6.25
CA MET A 25 -4.49 1.17 -5.38
C MET A 25 -5.48 2.34 -5.41
N ILE A 26 -6.06 2.65 -4.27
CA ILE A 26 -6.98 3.77 -4.06
C ILE A 26 -6.22 4.86 -3.30
N THR A 27 -6.23 6.10 -3.80
CA THR A 27 -5.54 7.20 -3.11
C THR A 27 -6.41 7.79 -2.00
N THR A 28 -5.77 8.23 -0.90
CA THR A 28 -6.47 8.91 0.20
C THR A 28 -7.27 10.11 -0.30
N GLY A 29 -6.70 10.90 -1.21
CA GLY A 29 -7.40 12.04 -1.81
C GLY A 29 -8.66 11.66 -2.58
N ALA A 30 -8.71 10.49 -3.22
CA ALA A 30 -9.91 10.02 -3.92
C ALA A 30 -11.05 9.72 -2.94
N LEU A 31 -10.73 9.12 -1.80
CA LEU A 31 -11.73 8.77 -0.78
C LEU A 31 -12.20 9.99 0.02
N ILE A 32 -11.28 10.84 0.47
CA ILE A 32 -11.57 11.95 1.37
C ILE A 32 -12.19 13.13 0.61
N HIS A 33 -11.52 13.57 -0.46
CA HIS A 33 -11.91 14.77 -1.20
C HIS A 33 -12.75 14.46 -2.43
N GLY A 34 -12.43 13.36 -3.11
CA GLY A 34 -13.14 12.93 -4.33
C GLY A 34 -14.49 12.26 -4.06
N LYS A 35 -14.78 11.89 -2.81
CA LYS A 35 -15.97 11.12 -2.40
C LYS A 35 -16.21 9.87 -3.26
N GLN A 36 -15.12 9.25 -3.72
CA GLN A 36 -15.15 8.10 -4.63
C GLN A 36 -15.22 6.78 -3.85
N THR A 37 -16.10 6.69 -2.86
CA THR A 37 -16.24 5.51 -2.01
C THR A 37 -16.66 4.25 -2.78
N HIS A 38 -17.25 4.39 -3.97
CA HIS A 38 -17.55 3.27 -4.85
C HIS A 38 -16.30 2.46 -5.27
N GLN A 39 -15.09 3.03 -5.15
CA GLN A 39 -13.84 2.30 -5.37
C GLN A 39 -13.57 1.24 -4.29
N LEU A 40 -14.22 1.34 -3.13
CA LEU A 40 -14.17 0.34 -2.07
C LEU A 40 -15.15 -0.82 -2.29
N ASP A 41 -15.96 -0.77 -3.33
CA ASP A 41 -17.00 -1.77 -3.57
C ASP A 41 -16.41 -3.15 -3.90
N PHE A 42 -16.93 -4.17 -3.22
CA PHE A 42 -16.60 -5.57 -3.47
C PHE A 42 -17.77 -6.49 -3.10
N ASP A 43 -17.76 -7.71 -3.59
CA ASP A 43 -18.76 -8.73 -3.27
C ASP A 43 -18.29 -9.60 -2.08
N ALA A 44 -19.19 -9.97 -1.19
CA ALA A 44 -18.86 -10.79 -0.02
C ALA A 44 -18.18 -12.12 -0.36
N SER A 45 -18.41 -12.67 -1.55
CA SER A 45 -17.70 -13.87 -2.02
C SER A 45 -16.19 -13.65 -2.23
N GLN A 46 -15.73 -12.40 -2.26
CA GLN A 46 -14.31 -12.08 -2.50
C GLN A 46 -13.42 -12.19 -1.25
N HIS A 47 -13.98 -12.41 -0.06
CA HIS A 47 -13.19 -12.63 1.14
C HIS A 47 -12.28 -13.87 1.05
N PRO A 48 -11.04 -13.81 1.58
CA PRO A 48 -10.42 -12.64 2.19
C PRO A 48 -9.96 -11.61 1.15
N VAL A 49 -10.22 -10.33 1.41
CA VAL A 49 -9.90 -9.22 0.50
C VAL A 49 -9.17 -8.09 1.22
N ALA A 50 -8.07 -7.63 0.63
CA ALA A 50 -7.28 -6.50 1.11
C ALA A 50 -7.52 -5.25 0.26
N VAL A 51 -7.68 -4.09 0.90
CA VAL A 51 -7.65 -2.80 0.21
C VAL A 51 -6.22 -2.29 0.14
N GLN A 52 -5.81 -1.77 -1.02
CA GLN A 52 -4.52 -1.09 -1.14
C GLN A 52 -4.71 0.42 -1.18
N LEU A 53 -4.10 1.12 -0.22
CA LEU A 53 -4.12 2.57 -0.11
C LEU A 53 -2.82 3.20 -0.64
N GLY A 54 -2.94 4.37 -1.26
CA GLY A 54 -1.83 5.22 -1.67
C GLY A 54 -1.98 6.60 -1.05
N GLY A 55 -0.97 7.02 -0.32
CA GLY A 55 -0.90 8.30 0.39
C GLY A 55 0.39 8.41 1.19
N ASN A 56 0.63 9.56 1.79
CA ASN A 56 1.81 9.88 2.59
C ASN A 56 1.50 10.72 3.84
N ASP A 57 0.23 11.01 4.07
CA ASP A 57 -0.21 11.69 5.28
C ASP A 57 -0.80 10.67 6.27
N PRO A 58 -0.23 10.54 7.50
CA PRO A 58 -0.69 9.56 8.49
C PRO A 58 -2.16 9.72 8.89
N GLN A 59 -2.67 10.94 8.99
CA GLN A 59 -4.05 11.21 9.41
C GLN A 59 -5.06 10.86 8.31
N ASP A 60 -4.73 11.19 7.08
CA ASP A 60 -5.52 10.82 5.91
C ASP A 60 -5.58 9.29 5.75
N LEU A 61 -4.44 8.62 5.93
CA LEU A 61 -4.36 7.17 5.87
C LEU A 61 -5.14 6.51 7.00
N ALA A 62 -5.05 7.01 8.24
CA ALA A 62 -5.86 6.52 9.36
C ALA A 62 -7.36 6.70 9.11
N THR A 63 -7.77 7.80 8.48
CA THR A 63 -9.16 8.05 8.11
C THR A 63 -9.64 7.06 7.04
N CYS A 64 -8.82 6.82 6.01
CA CYS A 64 -9.13 5.85 4.97
C CYS A 64 -9.11 4.40 5.51
N ALA A 65 -8.25 4.10 6.49
CA ALA A 65 -8.20 2.82 7.15
C ALA A 65 -9.51 2.50 7.88
N ARG A 66 -10.02 3.45 8.69
CA ARG A 66 -11.33 3.29 9.34
C ARG A 66 -12.46 3.08 8.34
N LEU A 67 -12.44 3.81 7.24
CA LEU A 67 -13.43 3.66 6.19
C LEU A 67 -13.36 2.25 5.57
N ALA A 68 -12.18 1.76 5.28
CA ALA A 68 -11.98 0.42 4.71
C ALA A 68 -12.46 -0.70 5.67
N GLU A 69 -12.16 -0.58 6.97
CA GLU A 69 -12.64 -1.53 7.98
C GLU A 69 -14.18 -1.51 8.07
N GLN A 70 -14.82 -0.33 8.03
CA GLN A 70 -16.28 -0.20 8.02
C GLN A 70 -16.91 -0.83 6.76
N TRP A 71 -16.20 -0.85 5.63
CA TRP A 71 -16.62 -1.54 4.41
C TRP A 71 -16.44 -3.06 4.49
N GLY A 72 -15.74 -3.58 5.51
CA GLY A 72 -15.56 -4.99 5.76
C GLY A 72 -14.32 -5.61 5.13
N TYR A 73 -13.31 -4.84 4.77
CA TYR A 73 -12.03 -5.40 4.30
C TYR A 73 -11.31 -6.18 5.40
N ASP A 74 -10.63 -7.26 5.02
CA ASP A 74 -9.89 -8.13 5.95
C ASP A 74 -8.47 -7.64 6.24
N GLU A 75 -7.93 -6.77 5.38
CA GLU A 75 -6.55 -6.25 5.48
C GLU A 75 -6.45 -4.88 4.81
N ILE A 76 -5.63 -4.01 5.37
CA ILE A 76 -5.24 -2.74 4.75
C ILE A 76 -3.78 -2.83 4.34
N ASN A 77 -3.51 -2.51 3.08
CA ASN A 77 -2.16 -2.53 2.53
C ASN A 77 -1.72 -1.14 2.07
N LEU A 78 -0.59 -0.66 2.57
CA LEU A 78 0.01 0.59 2.12
C LEU A 78 0.91 0.34 0.90
N ASN A 79 0.69 1.10 -0.17
CA ASN A 79 1.53 1.04 -1.35
C ASN A 79 2.81 1.86 -1.18
N VAL A 80 3.95 1.18 -1.10
CA VAL A 80 5.30 1.76 -1.05
C VAL A 80 6.17 1.21 -2.19
N GLY A 81 5.53 0.83 -3.31
CA GLY A 81 6.24 0.16 -4.39
C GLY A 81 5.94 0.64 -5.81
N CYS A 82 4.92 1.48 -6.01
CA CYS A 82 4.55 1.98 -7.34
C CYS A 82 5.51 3.09 -7.80
N PRO A 83 6.19 2.93 -8.96
CA PRO A 83 7.16 3.91 -9.47
C PRO A 83 6.58 4.90 -10.48
N SER A 84 5.25 4.93 -10.71
CA SER A 84 4.68 5.76 -11.76
C SER A 84 4.83 7.27 -11.47
N ASP A 85 5.02 8.08 -12.52
CA ASP A 85 5.20 9.54 -12.41
C ASP A 85 4.04 10.23 -11.69
N ARG A 86 2.81 9.73 -11.90
CA ARG A 86 1.63 10.26 -11.22
C ARG A 86 1.72 10.08 -9.71
N VAL A 87 2.22 8.92 -9.28
CA VAL A 87 2.42 8.57 -7.87
C VAL A 87 3.60 9.35 -7.29
N GLN A 88 4.69 9.49 -8.05
CA GLN A 88 5.85 10.29 -7.64
C GLN A 88 5.51 11.78 -7.45
N ARG A 89 4.68 12.36 -8.32
CA ARG A 89 4.20 13.76 -8.15
C ARG A 89 3.37 13.95 -6.88
N GLY A 90 2.70 12.91 -6.42
CA GLY A 90 2.00 12.89 -5.13
C GLY A 90 2.91 12.53 -3.93
N THR A 91 4.21 12.34 -4.15
CA THR A 91 5.21 11.95 -3.13
C THR A 91 4.84 10.70 -2.33
N PHE A 92 4.17 9.72 -2.94
CA PHE A 92 3.83 8.42 -2.33
C PHE A 92 4.29 7.25 -3.22
N GLY A 93 3.92 6.01 -2.91
CA GLY A 93 4.41 4.83 -3.60
C GLY A 93 5.88 4.56 -3.34
N ALA A 94 6.65 4.14 -4.38
CA ALA A 94 8.05 3.75 -4.22
C ALA A 94 8.96 4.89 -3.70
N ALA A 95 8.60 6.14 -3.96
CA ALA A 95 9.36 7.30 -3.46
C ALA A 95 9.39 7.36 -1.93
N LEU A 96 8.36 6.84 -1.25
CA LEU A 96 8.30 6.79 0.21
C LEU A 96 9.41 5.94 0.84
N MET A 97 9.99 5.00 0.11
CA MET A 97 11.12 4.21 0.64
C MET A 97 12.31 5.08 1.07
N GLN A 98 12.43 6.31 0.53
CA GLN A 98 13.47 7.26 0.95
C GLN A 98 13.28 7.80 2.38
N ASN A 99 12.08 7.67 2.92
CA ASN A 99 11.75 8.14 4.27
C ASN A 99 11.06 7.02 5.07
N PRO A 100 11.83 6.03 5.57
CA PRO A 100 11.29 4.91 6.34
C PRO A 100 10.49 5.35 7.56
N GLN A 101 10.89 6.46 8.23
CA GLN A 101 10.19 6.97 9.38
C GLN A 101 8.78 7.46 9.02
N LEU A 102 8.61 8.16 7.91
CA LEU A 102 7.27 8.58 7.46
C LEU A 102 6.37 7.38 7.17
N VAL A 103 6.93 6.30 6.59
CA VAL A 103 6.17 5.06 6.36
C VAL A 103 5.79 4.41 7.69
N ALA A 104 6.70 4.40 8.66
CA ALA A 104 6.44 3.90 10.01
C ALA A 104 5.32 4.70 10.69
N ASP A 105 5.36 6.04 10.61
CA ASP A 105 4.32 6.91 11.16
C ASP A 105 2.95 6.64 10.51
N CYS A 106 2.93 6.44 9.19
CA CYS A 106 1.71 6.06 8.46
C CYS A 106 1.16 4.70 8.93
N VAL A 107 2.03 3.70 9.07
CA VAL A 107 1.65 2.34 9.54
C VAL A 107 1.10 2.40 10.96
N SER A 108 1.79 3.11 11.87
CA SER A 108 1.33 3.27 13.26
C SER A 108 -0.03 3.95 13.30
N ALA A 109 -0.21 5.07 12.60
CA ALA A 109 -1.47 5.80 12.58
C ALA A 109 -2.64 4.98 12.04
N MET A 110 -2.41 4.14 11.02
CA MET A 110 -3.41 3.21 10.52
C MET A 110 -3.69 2.10 11.55
N GLY A 111 -2.64 1.49 12.14
CA GLY A 111 -2.78 0.42 13.13
C GLY A 111 -3.52 0.84 14.39
N ASP A 112 -3.30 2.08 14.85
CA ASP A 112 -4.03 2.65 15.99
C ASP A 112 -5.51 2.93 15.66
N ALA A 113 -5.85 3.04 14.39
CA ALA A 113 -7.18 3.42 13.94
C ALA A 113 -8.13 2.24 13.71
N VAL A 114 -7.62 1.01 13.53
CA VAL A 114 -8.38 -0.19 13.12
C VAL A 114 -7.91 -1.44 13.86
N ALA A 115 -8.76 -2.48 13.88
CA ALA A 115 -8.43 -3.79 14.45
C ALA A 115 -7.90 -4.79 13.41
N ILE A 116 -8.14 -4.56 12.12
CA ILE A 116 -7.67 -5.43 11.04
C ILE A 116 -6.20 -5.19 10.72
N PRO A 117 -5.46 -6.20 10.18
CA PRO A 117 -4.04 -6.07 9.90
C PRO A 117 -3.70 -4.91 8.94
N VAL A 118 -2.66 -4.16 9.28
CA VAL A 118 -2.03 -3.17 8.40
C VAL A 118 -0.72 -3.75 7.87
N THR A 119 -0.58 -3.77 6.56
CA THR A 119 0.55 -4.37 5.84
C THR A 119 1.16 -3.38 4.86
N VAL A 120 2.37 -3.65 4.41
CA VAL A 120 3.08 -2.79 3.45
C VAL A 120 3.49 -3.60 2.23
N LYS A 121 3.31 -3.03 1.03
CA LYS A 121 3.89 -3.59 -0.19
C LYS A 121 4.96 -2.65 -0.73
N CYS A 122 6.23 -3.14 -0.80
CA CYS A 122 7.39 -2.37 -1.20
C CYS A 122 8.23 -3.05 -2.30
N ARG A 123 9.35 -2.44 -2.63
CA ARG A 123 10.40 -2.94 -3.53
C ARG A 123 11.65 -3.33 -2.74
N THR A 124 12.64 -3.95 -3.40
CA THR A 124 13.97 -4.20 -2.79
C THR A 124 14.78 -2.93 -2.62
N GLY A 125 14.45 -1.90 -3.36
CA GLY A 125 15.08 -0.60 -3.33
C GLY A 125 14.51 0.32 -4.40
N ILE A 126 15.06 1.51 -4.48
CA ILE A 126 14.71 2.51 -5.48
C ILE A 126 15.97 2.99 -6.20
N GLN A 127 15.81 3.42 -7.43
CA GLN A 127 16.86 3.96 -8.27
C GLN A 127 16.37 5.22 -8.97
N PHE A 128 17.16 6.27 -8.96
CA PHE A 128 16.95 7.47 -9.75
C PHE A 128 18.27 8.05 -10.23
N LYS A 129 18.21 8.90 -11.22
CA LYS A 129 19.41 9.46 -11.84
C LYS A 129 20.22 10.26 -10.81
N GLY A 130 21.48 9.84 -10.60
CA GLY A 130 22.41 10.54 -9.71
C GLY A 130 22.38 10.10 -8.25
N ASP A 131 21.61 9.05 -7.88
CA ASP A 131 21.54 8.54 -6.50
C ASP A 131 22.79 7.77 -6.04
N GLY A 132 23.70 7.45 -6.97
CA GLY A 132 24.91 6.68 -6.69
C GLY A 132 24.66 5.27 -6.15
N GLY A 133 23.45 4.74 -6.30
CA GLY A 133 23.05 3.44 -5.78
C GLY A 133 22.74 3.41 -4.28
N ARG A 134 22.59 4.56 -3.64
CA ARG A 134 22.37 4.70 -2.19
C ARG A 134 21.21 3.85 -1.66
N TYR A 135 20.14 3.72 -2.45
CA TYR A 135 18.90 3.09 -2.04
C TYR A 135 18.70 1.70 -2.67
N GLN A 136 19.77 1.01 -3.02
CA GLN A 136 19.71 -0.25 -3.76
C GLN A 136 20.42 -1.42 -3.06
N ASN A 137 20.98 -1.18 -1.88
CA ASN A 137 21.69 -2.19 -1.11
C ASN A 137 20.82 -2.86 -0.05
N SER A 138 21.32 -3.96 0.50
CA SER A 138 20.62 -4.72 1.54
C SER A 138 20.47 -3.96 2.85
N GLU A 139 21.42 -3.10 3.19
CA GLU A 139 21.38 -2.28 4.39
C GLU A 139 20.18 -1.32 4.37
N PHE A 140 19.99 -0.61 3.26
CA PHE A 140 18.83 0.24 3.05
C PHE A 140 17.49 -0.54 3.20
N LEU A 141 17.41 -1.75 2.60
CA LEU A 141 16.21 -2.57 2.71
C LEU A 141 15.98 -3.02 4.15
N LEU A 142 17.02 -3.40 4.88
CA LEU A 142 16.92 -3.83 6.27
C LEU A 142 16.47 -2.69 7.18
N GLU A 143 17.05 -1.50 7.05
CA GLU A 143 16.62 -0.29 7.78
C GLU A 143 15.13 0.03 7.53
N PHE A 144 14.70 -0.06 6.26
CA PHE A 144 13.30 0.14 5.90
C PHE A 144 12.38 -0.90 6.56
N VAL A 145 12.74 -2.18 6.48
CA VAL A 145 11.95 -3.28 7.06
C VAL A 145 11.87 -3.14 8.58
N GLU A 146 12.98 -2.80 9.24
CA GLU A 146 13.04 -2.62 10.69
C GLU A 146 12.13 -1.46 11.16
N ALA A 147 12.19 -0.32 10.48
CA ALA A 147 11.34 0.83 10.81
C ALA A 147 9.85 0.49 10.68
N VAL A 148 9.46 -0.16 9.60
CA VAL A 148 8.07 -0.54 9.32
C VAL A 148 7.58 -1.65 10.28
N HIS A 149 8.44 -2.62 10.60
CA HIS A 149 8.13 -3.68 11.57
C HIS A 149 7.93 -3.11 12.98
N THR A 150 8.82 -2.25 13.43
CA THR A 150 8.73 -1.58 14.75
C THR A 150 7.44 -0.76 14.88
N ALA A 151 6.94 -0.20 13.79
CA ALA A 151 5.66 0.51 13.74
C ALA A 151 4.42 -0.40 13.75
N GLY A 152 4.60 -1.73 13.83
CA GLY A 152 3.50 -2.70 13.95
C GLY A 152 3.14 -3.46 12.68
N CYS A 153 3.82 -3.25 11.55
CA CYS A 153 3.62 -4.05 10.34
C CYS A 153 4.21 -5.45 10.50
N GLN A 154 3.36 -6.45 10.68
CA GLN A 154 3.80 -7.84 10.83
C GLN A 154 3.97 -8.60 9.52
N ARG A 155 3.48 -8.06 8.40
CA ARG A 155 3.57 -8.67 7.08
C ARG A 155 3.95 -7.64 6.03
N LEU A 156 5.01 -7.96 5.29
CA LEU A 156 5.51 -7.12 4.20
C LEU A 156 5.48 -7.91 2.89
N TYR A 157 4.91 -7.32 1.86
CA TYR A 157 4.88 -7.88 0.50
C TYR A 157 6.04 -7.29 -0.31
N LEU A 158 7.04 -8.10 -0.57
CA LEU A 158 8.23 -7.66 -1.29
C LEU A 158 8.15 -7.99 -2.78
N HIS A 159 8.12 -6.97 -3.63
CA HIS A 159 8.40 -7.14 -5.04
C HIS A 159 9.93 -7.16 -5.24
N ALA A 160 10.50 -8.33 -5.54
CA ALA A 160 11.95 -8.56 -5.61
C ALA A 160 12.61 -7.88 -6.83
N ARG A 161 12.44 -6.55 -6.93
CA ARG A 161 12.97 -5.70 -7.98
C ARG A 161 13.08 -4.26 -7.49
N ASN A 162 14.12 -3.53 -7.87
CA ASN A 162 14.22 -2.09 -7.63
C ASN A 162 13.16 -1.34 -8.44
N ALA A 163 12.64 -0.25 -7.87
CA ALA A 163 11.80 0.69 -8.58
C ALA A 163 12.69 1.77 -9.23
N ILE A 164 12.50 2.03 -10.53
CA ILE A 164 13.18 3.13 -11.22
C ILE A 164 12.26 4.35 -11.15
N LEU A 165 12.78 5.45 -10.57
CA LEU A 165 12.08 6.71 -10.40
C LEU A 165 12.61 7.74 -11.40
N GLY A 166 11.72 8.52 -12.02
CA GLY A 166 12.10 9.58 -12.97
C GLY A 166 12.64 9.07 -14.29
N GLY A 167 12.15 7.90 -14.75
CA GLY A 167 12.44 7.32 -16.07
C GLY A 167 11.38 7.68 -17.11
#